data_5895c2e47fd36018048b8d2c92f3bba1
#
_entry.id   5895c2e47fd36018048b8d2c92f3bba1
#
_cell.length_a   1.000
_cell.length_b   1.000
_cell.length_c   1.000
_cell.angle_alpha   90.00
_cell.angle_beta   90.00
_cell.angle_gamma   90.00
#
_symmetry.space_group_name_H-M   'P 1'
#
loop_
_entity.id
_entity.type
_entity.pdbx_description
1 polymer ?
#
loop_
_entity_poly.entity_id
_entity_poly.type
_entity_poly.pdbx_seq_one_letter_code
_entity_poly.pdbx_strand_id
1 'polypeptide(L)'
;VTNPEARPYRPEDFEVIMINFYKALNYIDLKDMEGALVEVRKINIKLNRLNDKYPDNKNRYQRDAFAHLLMGLIYDATGDYNNAFIAYRNAYEIYQSDYIKNFGVKAPEQLKQDLMRTAYNCGFMAELKQYEKEFNTTYTHTPTPANGQLVFFWLNGMGPVKAEWSVNFVKQKRGDGAVVFHNEALGLSFPFFFGSRYSDNEKQSIADLQTLRVAFPKYMERPPLY
;
A
#
# COMPACT_ATOMS: atom_id res chain seq x y z
N VAL A 1 14.03 28.65 3.91
CA VAL A 1 13.27 27.63 3.18
C VAL A 1 14.28 26.72 2.50
N THR A 2 14.46 25.52 3.01
CA THR A 2 15.35 24.54 2.39
C THR A 2 14.71 24.07 1.08
N ASN A 3 15.50 24.09 0.00
CA ASN A 3 15.09 23.53 -1.29
C ASN A 3 14.50 22.13 -1.07
N PRO A 4 13.25 21.84 -1.51
CA PRO A 4 12.65 20.51 -1.40
C PRO A 4 13.50 19.41 -2.05
N GLU A 5 14.25 19.73 -3.10
CA GLU A 5 15.16 18.82 -3.79
C GLU A 5 16.38 18.41 -2.98
N ALA A 6 16.72 19.17 -1.92
CA ALA A 6 17.83 18.86 -1.02
C ALA A 6 17.46 17.84 0.07
N ARG A 7 16.22 17.41 0.17
CA ARG A 7 15.79 16.42 1.16
C ARG A 7 15.70 15.05 0.52
N PRO A 8 16.15 13.98 1.22
CA PRO A 8 15.90 12.63 0.77
C PRO A 8 14.40 12.39 0.55
N TYR A 9 14.05 11.75 -0.56
CA TYR A 9 12.68 11.33 -0.81
C TYR A 9 12.19 10.45 0.34
N ARG A 10 11.06 10.81 0.92
CA ARG A 10 10.39 9.99 1.93
C ARG A 10 9.21 9.29 1.26
N PRO A 11 9.34 7.99 0.98
CA PRO A 11 8.28 7.24 0.33
C PRO A 11 7.07 7.10 1.26
N GLU A 12 5.92 6.94 0.67
CA GLU A 12 4.71 6.56 1.38
C GLU A 12 4.77 5.09 1.82
N ASP A 13 4.01 4.74 2.84
CA ASP A 13 4.06 3.41 3.42
C ASP A 13 3.76 2.31 2.40
N PHE A 14 2.81 2.52 1.47
CA PHE A 14 2.52 1.55 0.40
C PHE A 14 3.66 1.44 -0.63
N GLU A 15 4.35 2.53 -0.95
CA GLU A 15 5.49 2.50 -1.88
C GLU A 15 6.62 1.64 -1.33
N VAL A 16 6.89 1.75 -0.02
CA VAL A 16 7.90 0.92 0.67
C VAL A 16 7.58 -0.57 0.57
N ILE A 17 6.30 -0.91 0.61
CA ILE A 17 5.83 -2.31 0.49
C ILE A 17 5.92 -2.77 -0.96
N MET A 18 5.47 -1.96 -1.91
CA MET A 18 5.46 -2.30 -3.34
C MET A 18 6.86 -2.51 -3.92
N ILE A 19 7.90 -1.89 -3.36
CA ILE A 19 9.30 -2.20 -3.74
C ILE A 19 9.59 -3.71 -3.59
N ASN A 20 9.20 -4.31 -2.48
CA ASN A 20 9.42 -5.74 -2.26
C ASN A 20 8.56 -6.61 -3.17
N PHE A 21 7.34 -6.17 -3.48
CA PHE A 21 6.50 -6.84 -4.45
C PHE A 21 7.15 -6.92 -5.83
N TYR A 22 7.60 -5.79 -6.38
CA TYR A 22 8.27 -5.78 -7.69
C TYR A 22 9.60 -6.52 -7.69
N LYS A 23 10.35 -6.47 -6.58
CA LYS A 23 11.55 -7.30 -6.43
C LYS A 23 11.24 -8.79 -6.46
N ALA A 24 10.15 -9.22 -5.82
CA ALA A 24 9.73 -10.61 -5.87
C ALA A 24 9.38 -11.05 -7.31
N LEU A 25 8.66 -10.21 -8.07
CA LEU A 25 8.38 -10.49 -9.48
C LEU A 25 9.65 -10.59 -10.32
N ASN A 26 10.63 -9.70 -10.10
CA ASN A 26 11.91 -9.76 -10.77
C ASN A 26 12.67 -11.06 -10.46
N TYR A 27 12.67 -11.51 -9.20
CA TYR A 27 13.28 -12.79 -8.83
C TYR A 27 12.57 -13.99 -9.46
N ILE A 28 11.23 -13.94 -9.61
CA ILE A 28 10.47 -14.97 -10.33
C ILE A 28 10.92 -15.02 -11.81
N ASP A 29 11.06 -13.87 -12.46
CA ASP A 29 11.54 -13.78 -13.83
C ASP A 29 12.95 -14.35 -14.00
N LEU A 30 13.82 -14.09 -13.03
CA LEU A 30 15.16 -14.67 -12.92
C LEU A 30 15.17 -16.17 -12.52
N LYS A 31 14.01 -16.78 -12.26
CA LYS A 31 13.85 -18.16 -11.76
C LYS A 31 14.48 -18.41 -10.38
N ASP A 32 14.72 -17.34 -9.63
CA ASP A 32 15.19 -17.40 -8.24
C ASP A 32 13.97 -17.35 -7.28
N MET A 33 13.37 -18.52 -7.07
CA MET A 33 12.17 -18.63 -6.21
C MET A 33 12.48 -18.38 -4.74
N GLU A 34 13.68 -18.69 -4.28
CA GLU A 34 14.10 -18.42 -2.88
C GLU A 34 14.24 -16.91 -2.65
N GLY A 35 14.89 -16.19 -3.57
CA GLY A 35 14.97 -14.73 -3.55
C GLY A 35 13.58 -14.08 -3.58
N ALA A 36 12.67 -14.60 -4.41
CA ALA A 36 11.30 -14.15 -4.47
C ALA A 36 10.57 -14.31 -3.12
N LEU A 37 10.68 -15.49 -2.47
CA LEU A 37 10.06 -15.74 -1.16
C LEU A 37 10.61 -14.81 -0.07
N VAL A 38 11.90 -14.52 -0.09
CA VAL A 38 12.50 -13.55 0.85
C VAL A 38 11.86 -12.19 0.72
N GLU A 39 11.67 -11.71 -0.51
CA GLU A 39 11.09 -10.39 -0.74
C GLU A 39 9.60 -10.34 -0.36
N VAL A 40 8.82 -11.39 -0.65
CA VAL A 40 7.40 -11.43 -0.25
C VAL A 40 7.24 -11.50 1.27
N ARG A 41 8.09 -12.27 1.97
CA ARG A 41 8.09 -12.29 3.45
C ARG A 41 8.39 -10.93 4.06
N LYS A 42 9.25 -10.11 3.42
CA LYS A 42 9.53 -8.74 3.85
C LYS A 42 8.29 -7.84 3.80
N ILE A 43 7.33 -8.12 2.90
CA ILE A 43 6.06 -7.39 2.86
C ILE A 43 5.33 -7.55 4.19
N ASN A 44 5.13 -8.78 4.66
CA ASN A 44 4.47 -9.04 5.94
C ASN A 44 5.20 -8.40 7.13
N ILE A 45 6.53 -8.47 7.15
CA ILE A 45 7.33 -7.84 8.21
C ILE A 45 7.13 -6.32 8.21
N LYS A 46 7.11 -5.69 7.03
CA LYS A 46 6.88 -4.25 6.91
C LYS A 46 5.47 -3.85 7.29
N LEU A 47 4.46 -4.64 6.89
CA LEU A 47 3.07 -4.40 7.28
C LEU A 47 2.89 -4.46 8.80
N ASN A 48 3.48 -5.45 9.46
CA ASN A 48 3.45 -5.55 10.92
C ASN A 48 4.06 -4.30 11.58
N ARG A 49 5.22 -3.84 11.10
CA ARG A 49 5.86 -2.60 11.60
C ARG A 49 4.99 -1.36 11.38
N LEU A 50 4.26 -1.31 10.27
CA LEU A 50 3.31 -0.21 10.01
C LEU A 50 2.12 -0.26 10.96
N ASN A 51 1.62 -1.45 11.27
CA ASN A 51 0.53 -1.61 12.23
C ASN A 51 0.94 -1.12 13.62
N ASP A 52 2.18 -1.40 14.04
CA ASP A 52 2.74 -0.89 15.30
C ASP A 52 2.86 0.64 15.31
N LYS A 53 3.14 1.25 14.14
CA LYS A 53 3.23 2.71 13.98
C LYS A 53 1.87 3.41 14.09
N TYR A 54 0.79 2.72 13.72
CA TYR A 54 -0.57 3.27 13.71
C TYR A 54 -1.46 2.57 14.75
N PRO A 55 -1.35 2.95 16.03
CA PRO A 55 -2.22 2.38 17.07
C PRO A 55 -3.69 2.68 16.76
N ASP A 56 -4.60 1.92 17.35
CA ASP A 56 -6.04 2.04 17.18
C ASP A 56 -6.60 1.63 15.81
N ASN A 57 -5.92 0.76 15.08
CA ASN A 57 -6.36 0.22 13.79
C ASN A 57 -6.71 1.31 12.74
N LYS A 58 -6.04 2.46 12.79
CA LYS A 58 -6.27 3.57 11.84
C LYS A 58 -5.74 3.29 10.44
N ASN A 59 -4.86 2.31 10.30
CA ASN A 59 -4.35 1.89 9.00
C ASN A 59 -5.32 0.89 8.36
N ARG A 60 -5.92 1.22 7.22
CA ARG A 60 -6.78 0.30 6.46
C ARG A 60 -5.98 -0.78 5.72
N TYR A 61 -4.71 -0.52 5.42
CA TYR A 61 -3.81 -1.46 4.78
C TYR A 61 -2.93 -2.14 5.82
N GLN A 62 -3.54 -3.04 6.58
CA GLN A 62 -2.88 -3.77 7.68
C GLN A 62 -2.27 -5.08 7.23
N ARG A 63 -2.92 -5.74 6.29
CA ARG A 63 -2.51 -7.02 5.72
C ARG A 63 -2.68 -6.96 4.21
N ASP A 64 -1.86 -7.70 3.49
CA ASP A 64 -1.90 -7.75 2.03
C ASP A 64 -2.29 -9.14 1.54
N ALA A 65 -3.53 -9.29 1.05
CA ALA A 65 -4.03 -10.55 0.52
C ALA A 65 -3.26 -10.99 -0.73
N PHE A 66 -2.86 -10.03 -1.57
CA PHE A 66 -2.13 -10.35 -2.79
C PHE A 66 -0.69 -10.81 -2.51
N ALA A 67 -0.04 -10.26 -1.48
CA ALA A 67 1.27 -10.74 -1.04
C ALA A 67 1.20 -12.21 -0.60
N HIS A 68 0.17 -12.60 0.16
CA HIS A 68 -0.04 -13.98 0.54
C HIS A 68 -0.40 -14.88 -0.64
N LEU A 69 -1.20 -14.38 -1.59
CA LEU A 69 -1.50 -15.10 -2.84
C LEU A 69 -0.22 -15.37 -3.64
N LEU A 70 0.62 -14.35 -3.82
CA LEU A 70 1.89 -14.47 -4.52
C LEU A 70 2.83 -15.48 -3.82
N MET A 71 2.87 -15.43 -2.49
CA MET A 71 3.64 -16.39 -1.68
C MET A 71 3.14 -17.83 -1.91
N GLY A 72 1.82 -18.01 -1.93
CA GLY A 72 1.18 -19.30 -2.23
C GLY A 72 1.59 -19.82 -3.61
N LEU A 73 1.54 -18.97 -4.64
CA LEU A 73 1.94 -19.32 -6.00
C LEU A 73 3.41 -19.72 -6.10
N ILE A 74 4.30 -19.05 -5.39
CA ILE A 74 5.74 -19.38 -5.40
C ILE A 74 5.97 -20.73 -4.72
N TYR A 75 5.37 -20.99 -3.56
CA TYR A 75 5.45 -22.28 -2.88
C TYR A 75 4.87 -23.41 -3.73
N ASP A 76 3.74 -23.17 -4.37
CA ASP A 76 3.08 -24.11 -5.25
C ASP A 76 3.95 -24.47 -6.47
N ALA A 77 4.57 -23.46 -7.08
CA ALA A 77 5.50 -23.65 -8.20
C ALA A 77 6.76 -24.46 -7.81
N THR A 78 7.14 -24.42 -6.54
CA THR A 78 8.27 -25.22 -6.00
C THR A 78 7.86 -26.57 -5.43
N GLY A 79 6.56 -26.92 -5.47
CA GLY A 79 6.01 -28.18 -4.95
C GLY A 79 5.83 -28.22 -3.44
N ASP A 80 6.03 -27.11 -2.74
CA ASP A 80 5.80 -26.99 -1.30
C ASP A 80 4.32 -26.71 -1.02
N TYR A 81 3.48 -27.72 -1.24
CA TYR A 81 2.03 -27.60 -1.12
C TYR A 81 1.55 -27.23 0.29
N ASN A 82 2.29 -27.62 1.32
CA ASN A 82 1.93 -27.29 2.70
C ASN A 82 2.03 -25.79 2.96
N ASN A 83 3.15 -25.18 2.62
CA ASN A 83 3.33 -23.74 2.75
C ASN A 83 2.45 -22.97 1.75
N ALA A 84 2.22 -23.53 0.56
CA ALA A 84 1.26 -22.94 -0.40
C ALA A 84 -0.16 -22.90 0.19
N PHE A 85 -0.64 -23.98 0.79
CA PHE A 85 -1.95 -24.03 1.45
C PHE A 85 -2.06 -22.98 2.56
N ILE A 86 -1.06 -22.86 3.42
CA ILE A 86 -1.04 -21.87 4.51
C ILE A 86 -1.11 -20.46 3.94
N ALA A 87 -0.34 -20.17 2.89
CA ALA A 87 -0.33 -18.84 2.27
C ALA A 87 -1.65 -18.51 1.57
N TYR A 88 -2.24 -19.44 0.82
CA TYR A 88 -3.55 -19.27 0.19
C TYR A 88 -4.67 -19.10 1.22
N ARG A 89 -4.65 -19.85 2.31
CA ARG A 89 -5.59 -19.68 3.42
C ARG A 89 -5.51 -18.27 4.01
N ASN A 90 -4.31 -17.81 4.30
CA ASN A 90 -4.10 -16.46 4.82
C ASN A 90 -4.59 -15.39 3.83
N ALA A 91 -4.32 -15.56 2.52
CA ALA A 91 -4.84 -14.68 1.49
C ALA A 91 -6.37 -14.65 1.50
N TYR A 92 -7.01 -15.83 1.55
CA TYR A 92 -8.46 -15.94 1.57
C TYR A 92 -9.09 -15.28 2.81
N GLU A 93 -8.55 -15.51 4.00
CA GLU A 93 -8.99 -14.89 5.24
C GLU A 93 -8.90 -13.35 5.19
N ILE A 94 -7.83 -12.80 4.60
CA ILE A 94 -7.66 -11.36 4.43
C ILE A 94 -8.69 -10.80 3.44
N TYR A 95 -8.95 -11.50 2.32
CA TYR A 95 -10.02 -11.11 1.39
C TYR A 95 -11.38 -11.08 2.07
N GLN A 96 -11.71 -12.10 2.87
CA GLN A 96 -13.02 -12.21 3.55
C GLN A 96 -13.21 -11.18 4.67
N SER A 97 -12.13 -10.70 5.27
CA SER A 97 -12.19 -9.73 6.37
C SER A 97 -11.88 -8.31 5.91
N ASP A 98 -10.60 -8.04 5.66
CA ASP A 98 -10.09 -6.68 5.45
C ASP A 98 -10.49 -6.11 4.08
N TYR A 99 -10.38 -6.94 3.03
CA TYR A 99 -10.57 -6.46 1.66
C TYR A 99 -12.05 -6.24 1.33
N ILE A 100 -12.93 -7.13 1.76
CA ILE A 100 -14.38 -6.91 1.61
C ILE A 100 -14.82 -5.68 2.40
N LYS A 101 -14.38 -5.57 3.66
CA LYS A 101 -14.80 -4.49 4.55
C LYS A 101 -14.27 -3.12 4.10
N ASN A 102 -13.00 -3.04 3.71
CA ASN A 102 -12.34 -1.76 3.47
C ASN A 102 -12.40 -1.32 2.01
N PHE A 103 -12.48 -2.27 1.07
CA PHE A 103 -12.34 -2.01 -0.36
C PHE A 103 -13.46 -2.63 -1.22
N GLY A 104 -14.34 -3.46 -0.67
CA GLY A 104 -15.37 -4.17 -1.42
C GLY A 104 -14.83 -5.26 -2.35
N VAL A 105 -13.55 -5.65 -2.19
CA VAL A 105 -12.88 -6.61 -3.07
C VAL A 105 -13.04 -8.02 -2.52
N LYS A 106 -13.59 -8.92 -3.34
CA LYS A 106 -13.78 -10.34 -3.01
C LYS A 106 -12.55 -11.17 -3.39
N ALA A 107 -12.41 -12.34 -2.75
CA ALA A 107 -11.40 -13.31 -3.12
C ALA A 107 -11.58 -13.76 -4.59
N PRO A 108 -10.49 -13.84 -5.38
CA PRO A 108 -10.56 -14.43 -6.72
C PRO A 108 -11.05 -15.88 -6.68
N GLU A 109 -11.85 -16.28 -7.67
CA GLU A 109 -12.33 -17.67 -7.74
C GLU A 109 -11.19 -18.68 -7.89
N GLN A 110 -10.10 -18.29 -8.59
CA GLN A 110 -8.91 -19.13 -8.70
C GLN A 110 -8.27 -19.42 -7.33
N LEU A 111 -8.26 -18.45 -6.42
CA LEU A 111 -7.72 -18.66 -5.05
C LEU A 111 -8.49 -19.76 -4.30
N LYS A 112 -9.82 -19.82 -4.46
CA LYS A 112 -10.64 -20.87 -3.85
C LYS A 112 -10.30 -22.25 -4.41
N GLN A 113 -10.07 -22.32 -5.71
CA GLN A 113 -9.65 -23.54 -6.41
C GLN A 113 -8.26 -24.01 -5.93
N ASP A 114 -7.30 -23.07 -5.87
CA ASP A 114 -5.93 -23.36 -5.42
C ASP A 114 -5.89 -23.78 -3.95
N LEU A 115 -6.73 -23.19 -3.11
CA LEU A 115 -6.89 -23.56 -1.71
C LEU A 115 -7.39 -25.00 -1.55
N MET A 116 -8.43 -25.38 -2.28
CA MET A 116 -8.94 -26.77 -2.26
C MET A 116 -7.94 -27.75 -2.85
N ARG A 117 -7.27 -27.38 -3.95
CA ARG A 117 -6.26 -28.22 -4.60
C ARG A 117 -5.06 -28.49 -3.69
N THR A 118 -4.55 -27.47 -3.03
CA THR A 118 -3.42 -27.62 -2.11
C THR A 118 -3.81 -28.38 -0.84
N ALA A 119 -5.03 -28.18 -0.30
CA ALA A 119 -5.57 -29.00 0.77
C ALA A 119 -5.60 -30.50 0.39
N TYR A 120 -6.09 -30.82 -0.81
CA TYR A 120 -6.10 -32.18 -1.33
C TYR A 120 -4.70 -32.76 -1.45
N ASN A 121 -3.77 -32.01 -2.05
CA ASN A 121 -2.38 -32.46 -2.25
C ASN A 121 -1.63 -32.70 -0.93
N CYS A 122 -2.00 -31.97 0.14
CA CYS A 122 -1.45 -32.18 1.48
C CYS A 122 -2.17 -33.29 2.27
N GLY A 123 -3.26 -33.83 1.76
CA GLY A 123 -4.10 -34.79 2.51
C GLY A 123 -4.92 -34.14 3.62
N PHE A 124 -5.14 -32.84 3.62
CA PHE A 124 -5.96 -32.09 4.58
C PHE A 124 -7.45 -32.25 4.26
N MET A 125 -7.95 -33.47 4.42
CA MET A 125 -9.32 -33.82 3.98
C MET A 125 -10.42 -33.14 4.82
N ALA A 126 -10.15 -32.79 6.07
CA ALA A 126 -11.09 -32.10 6.92
C ALA A 126 -11.27 -30.64 6.43
N GLU A 127 -10.18 -29.96 6.14
CA GLU A 127 -10.16 -28.61 5.61
C GLU A 127 -10.76 -28.56 4.20
N LEU A 128 -10.43 -29.55 3.35
CA LEU A 128 -11.03 -29.68 2.02
C LEU A 128 -12.56 -29.73 2.09
N LYS A 129 -13.10 -30.62 2.94
CA LYS A 129 -14.57 -30.73 3.13
C LYS A 129 -15.19 -29.44 3.68
N GLN A 130 -14.47 -28.75 4.55
CA GLN A 130 -14.91 -27.45 5.05
C GLN A 130 -15.06 -26.45 3.90
N TYR A 131 -14.03 -26.32 3.04
CA TYR A 131 -14.05 -25.40 1.91
C TYR A 131 -15.04 -25.80 0.83
N GLU A 132 -15.24 -27.09 0.55
CA GLU A 132 -16.29 -27.58 -0.35
C GLU A 132 -17.67 -27.09 0.11
N LYS A 133 -17.94 -27.20 1.41
CA LYS A 133 -19.19 -26.70 2.00
C LYS A 133 -19.29 -25.18 1.95
N GLU A 134 -18.22 -24.47 2.27
CA GLU A 134 -18.18 -23.01 2.31
C GLU A 134 -18.37 -22.41 0.91
N PHE A 135 -17.73 -23.01 -0.10
CA PHE A 135 -17.82 -22.54 -1.50
C PHE A 135 -18.99 -23.13 -2.25
N ASN A 136 -19.77 -24.01 -1.60
CA ASN A 136 -20.88 -24.75 -2.20
C ASN A 136 -20.47 -25.45 -3.50
N THR A 137 -19.35 -26.17 -3.47
CA THR A 137 -18.76 -26.87 -4.62
C THR A 137 -18.14 -28.18 -4.17
N THR A 138 -17.91 -29.10 -5.08
CA THR A 138 -17.17 -30.33 -4.83
C THR A 138 -15.85 -30.26 -5.59
N TYR A 139 -14.76 -30.51 -4.89
CA TYR A 139 -13.44 -30.54 -5.53
C TYR A 139 -13.27 -31.81 -6.33
N THR A 140 -12.91 -31.67 -7.58
CA THR A 140 -12.53 -32.78 -8.46
C THR A 140 -11.04 -32.67 -8.77
N HIS A 141 -10.27 -33.67 -8.37
CA HIS A 141 -8.83 -33.66 -8.64
C HIS A 141 -8.57 -33.74 -10.14
N THR A 142 -7.90 -32.72 -10.65
CA THR A 142 -7.39 -32.69 -12.03
C THR A 142 -5.87 -32.78 -11.97
N PRO A 143 -5.25 -33.80 -12.57
CA PRO A 143 -3.79 -33.90 -12.63
C PRO A 143 -3.20 -32.64 -13.28
N THR A 144 -2.04 -32.23 -12.78
CA THR A 144 -1.32 -31.09 -13.38
C THR A 144 -1.03 -31.39 -14.86
N PRO A 145 -1.39 -30.50 -15.79
CA PRO A 145 -1.12 -30.73 -17.21
C PRO A 145 0.38 -30.93 -17.47
N ALA A 146 0.71 -31.90 -18.32
CA ALA A 146 2.11 -32.20 -18.66
C ALA A 146 2.86 -31.01 -19.28
N ASN A 147 2.12 -30.08 -19.90
CA ASN A 147 2.64 -28.87 -20.54
C ASN A 147 2.80 -27.66 -19.58
N GLY A 148 2.59 -27.87 -18.29
CA GLY A 148 2.68 -26.81 -17.29
C GLY A 148 1.42 -25.94 -17.18
N GLN A 149 1.54 -24.86 -16.41
CA GLN A 149 0.48 -23.89 -16.16
C GLN A 149 1.00 -22.48 -16.39
N LEU A 150 0.14 -21.61 -16.91
CA LEU A 150 0.42 -20.19 -17.05
C LEU A 150 -0.33 -19.43 -15.94
N VAL A 151 0.41 -18.65 -15.15
CA VAL A 151 -0.16 -17.70 -14.22
C VAL A 151 -0.06 -16.31 -14.84
N PHE A 152 -1.21 -15.66 -15.00
CA PHE A 152 -1.28 -14.33 -15.59
C PHE A 152 -1.75 -13.31 -14.54
N PHE A 153 -0.92 -12.30 -14.28
CA PHE A 153 -1.28 -11.16 -13.44
C PHE A 153 -1.65 -9.97 -14.30
N TRP A 154 -2.86 -9.50 -14.17
CA TRP A 154 -3.27 -8.25 -14.77
C TRP A 154 -3.26 -7.14 -13.73
N LEU A 155 -2.21 -6.35 -13.69
CA LEU A 155 -2.11 -5.17 -12.84
C LEU A 155 -2.96 -4.06 -13.45
N ASN A 156 -4.26 -4.11 -13.18
CA ASN A 156 -5.23 -3.15 -13.71
C ASN A 156 -5.43 -2.01 -12.71
N GLY A 157 -5.15 -0.82 -13.18
CA GLY A 157 -5.28 0.40 -12.39
C GLY A 157 -3.98 1.17 -12.26
N MET A 158 -4.11 2.35 -11.72
CA MET A 158 -2.96 3.20 -11.43
C MET A 158 -2.78 3.27 -9.92
N GLY A 159 -1.54 3.34 -9.45
CA GLY A 159 -1.23 3.57 -8.05
C GLY A 159 -1.87 4.87 -7.52
N PRO A 160 -1.93 5.11 -6.21
CA PRO A 160 -2.42 6.35 -5.64
C PRO A 160 -1.64 7.54 -6.21
N VAL A 161 -2.35 8.60 -6.59
CA VAL A 161 -1.73 9.85 -7.08
C VAL A 161 -1.85 10.91 -6.00
N LYS A 162 -0.77 11.61 -5.75
CA LYS A 162 -0.78 12.80 -4.94
C LYS A 162 -1.02 14.01 -5.85
N ALA A 163 -2.08 14.75 -5.58
CA ALA A 163 -2.26 16.08 -6.15
C ALA A 163 -1.65 17.12 -5.23
N GLU A 164 -1.15 18.19 -5.81
CA GLU A 164 -0.77 19.35 -5.03
C GLU A 164 -2.04 20.07 -4.56
N TRP A 165 -2.16 20.21 -3.24
CA TRP A 165 -3.09 21.16 -2.65
C TRP A 165 -2.28 22.36 -2.19
N SER A 166 -2.59 23.54 -2.73
CA SER A 166 -1.86 24.75 -2.38
C SER A 166 -2.80 25.87 -1.98
N VAL A 167 -2.34 26.66 -1.03
CA VAL A 167 -3.03 27.87 -0.55
C VAL A 167 -2.08 29.04 -0.69
N ASN A 168 -2.56 30.10 -1.33
CA ASN A 168 -1.83 31.34 -1.47
C ASN A 168 -2.29 32.32 -0.39
N PHE A 169 -1.34 32.92 0.27
CA PHE A 169 -1.56 33.97 1.25
C PHE A 169 -0.99 35.27 0.70
N VAL A 170 -1.72 36.35 0.85
CA VAL A 170 -1.30 37.68 0.45
C VAL A 170 -0.88 38.46 1.68
N LYS A 171 0.22 39.18 1.57
CA LYS A 171 0.73 40.02 2.65
C LYS A 171 -0.21 41.18 2.91
N GLN A 172 -0.59 41.34 4.15
CA GLN A 172 -1.30 42.51 4.65
C GLN A 172 -0.38 43.33 5.56
N LYS A 173 -0.31 44.63 5.32
CA LYS A 173 0.41 45.55 6.23
C LYS A 173 -0.52 45.89 7.40
N ARG A 174 -0.08 45.57 8.60
CA ARG A 174 -0.70 46.02 9.83
C ARG A 174 0.00 47.29 10.31
N GLY A 175 -0.73 48.20 10.89
CA GLY A 175 -0.17 49.49 11.37
C GLY A 175 0.83 49.36 12.54
N ASP A 176 0.95 48.18 13.14
CA ASP A 176 1.87 47.89 14.24
C ASP A 176 3.23 47.31 13.78
N GLY A 177 3.50 47.30 12.47
CA GLY A 177 4.74 46.77 11.89
C GLY A 177 4.79 45.26 11.77
N ALA A 178 3.76 44.52 12.18
CA ALA A 178 3.68 43.08 12.01
C ALA A 178 3.41 42.69 10.54
N VAL A 179 4.07 41.66 10.07
CA VAL A 179 3.81 41.06 8.76
C VAL A 179 2.77 39.95 8.94
N VAL A 180 1.63 40.10 8.33
CA VAL A 180 0.55 39.10 8.34
C VAL A 180 0.30 38.63 6.93
N PHE A 181 0.31 37.31 6.72
CA PHE A 181 -0.12 36.69 5.48
C PHE A 181 -1.56 36.19 5.64
N HIS A 182 -2.45 36.65 4.78
CA HIS A 182 -3.88 36.36 4.84
C HIS A 182 -4.34 35.62 3.59
N ASN A 183 -5.20 34.62 3.79
CA ASN A 183 -5.98 34.00 2.71
C ASN A 183 -7.46 34.30 2.93
N GLU A 184 -8.04 35.09 2.05
CA GLU A 184 -9.43 35.53 2.16
C GLU A 184 -10.42 34.38 1.99
N ALA A 185 -10.16 33.46 1.05
CA ALA A 185 -11.06 32.36 0.76
C ALA A 185 -11.21 31.36 1.92
N LEU A 186 -10.17 31.19 2.73
CA LEU A 186 -10.15 30.30 3.89
C LEU A 186 -10.35 31.05 5.22
N GLY A 187 -10.31 32.37 5.22
CA GLY A 187 -10.33 33.17 6.43
C GLY A 187 -9.12 32.96 7.35
N LEU A 188 -8.02 32.45 6.82
CA LEU A 188 -6.83 32.10 7.59
C LEU A 188 -5.82 33.24 7.55
N SER A 189 -5.23 33.53 8.71
CA SER A 189 -4.15 34.53 8.85
C SER A 189 -2.97 33.94 9.59
N PHE A 190 -1.77 34.14 9.03
CA PHE A 190 -0.52 33.77 9.67
C PHE A 190 0.30 35.02 10.02
N PRO A 191 0.33 35.44 11.31
CA PRO A 191 1.20 36.52 11.73
C PRO A 191 2.63 36.01 11.86
N PHE A 192 3.58 36.76 11.31
CA PHE A 192 5.01 36.53 11.52
C PHE A 192 5.51 37.50 12.57
N PHE A 193 5.97 36.95 13.67
CA PHE A 193 6.61 37.70 14.74
C PHE A 193 8.14 37.53 14.62
N PHE A 194 8.80 38.59 14.31
CA PHE A 194 10.26 38.61 14.24
C PHE A 194 10.85 38.62 15.66
N GLY A 195 11.15 37.45 16.19
CA GLY A 195 11.90 37.35 17.44
C GLY A 195 13.43 37.54 17.23
N SER A 196 14.16 37.56 18.32
CA SER A 196 15.65 37.71 18.34
C SER A 196 16.40 36.57 17.64
N ARG A 197 15.72 35.50 17.23
CA ARG A 197 16.30 34.36 16.53
C ARG A 197 16.54 34.57 15.03
N TYR A 198 15.98 35.64 14.46
CA TYR A 198 16.13 35.94 13.03
C TYR A 198 17.17 37.02 12.85
N SER A 199 18.12 36.80 11.93
CA SER A 199 19.05 37.83 11.48
C SER A 199 18.29 38.97 10.76
N ASP A 200 18.90 40.15 10.70
CA ASP A 200 18.23 41.28 10.05
C ASP A 200 18.01 41.03 8.55
N ASN A 201 18.89 40.28 7.89
CA ASN A 201 18.72 39.88 6.50
C ASN A 201 17.52 38.95 6.31
N GLU A 202 17.28 37.99 7.24
CA GLU A 202 16.13 37.10 7.19
C GLU A 202 14.83 37.86 7.44
N LYS A 203 14.83 38.80 8.38
CA LYS A 203 13.68 39.68 8.62
C LYS A 203 13.33 40.51 7.39
N GLN A 204 14.34 41.08 6.73
CA GLN A 204 14.15 41.86 5.51
C GLN A 204 13.62 40.98 4.37
N SER A 205 14.19 39.80 4.19
CA SER A 205 13.75 38.84 3.15
C SER A 205 12.28 38.45 3.32
N ILE A 206 11.81 38.22 4.55
CA ILE A 206 10.39 37.92 4.81
C ILE A 206 9.53 39.18 4.62
N ALA A 207 10.04 40.33 5.02
CA ALA A 207 9.33 41.60 4.86
C ALA A 207 9.11 41.99 3.40
N ASP A 208 10.00 41.57 2.50
CA ASP A 208 9.93 41.82 1.06
C ASP A 208 8.98 40.88 0.31
N LEU A 209 8.60 39.72 0.91
CA LEU A 209 7.62 38.81 0.32
C LEU A 209 6.26 39.50 0.19
N GLN A 210 5.67 39.42 -1.00
CA GLN A 210 4.30 39.90 -1.25
C GLN A 210 3.27 38.77 -1.09
N THR A 211 3.68 37.55 -1.40
CA THR A 211 2.83 36.36 -1.33
C THR A 211 3.57 35.21 -0.68
N LEU A 212 2.85 34.40 0.06
CA LEU A 212 3.32 33.11 0.58
C LEU A 212 2.44 32.00 0.03
N ARG A 213 3.04 31.06 -0.67
CA ARG A 213 2.35 29.82 -1.11
C ARG A 213 2.74 28.68 -0.19
N VAL A 214 1.71 28.06 0.38
CA VAL A 214 1.88 26.82 1.15
C VAL A 214 1.28 25.70 0.36
N ALA A 215 2.06 24.69 0.04
CA ALA A 215 1.64 23.53 -0.77
C ALA A 215 1.87 22.24 0.00
N PHE A 216 0.88 21.34 -0.08
CA PHE A 216 0.93 20.02 0.51
C PHE A 216 0.52 18.97 -0.52
N PRO A 217 1.17 17.80 -0.55
CA PRO A 217 0.66 16.67 -1.29
C PRO A 217 -0.61 16.15 -0.62
N LYS A 218 -1.69 16.00 -1.39
CA LYS A 218 -2.96 15.44 -0.95
C LYS A 218 -3.30 14.23 -1.81
N TYR A 219 -3.70 13.12 -1.19
CA TYR A 219 -4.25 12.01 -1.93
C TYR A 219 -5.57 12.40 -2.58
N MET A 220 -5.71 12.10 -3.85
CA MET A 220 -7.00 12.15 -4.52
C MET A 220 -7.72 10.84 -4.25
N GLU A 221 -8.98 10.93 -3.81
CA GLU A 221 -9.88 9.78 -3.87
C GLU A 221 -10.00 9.36 -5.33
N ARG A 222 -9.76 8.08 -5.57
CA ARG A 222 -10.01 7.52 -6.88
C ARG A 222 -11.34 6.83 -6.87
N PRO A 223 -12.15 7.04 -7.91
CA PRO A 223 -13.29 6.17 -8.10
C PRO A 223 -12.78 4.74 -8.27
N PRO A 224 -13.48 3.74 -7.72
CA PRO A 224 -13.14 2.35 -7.98
C PRO A 224 -13.13 2.14 -9.50
N LEU A 225 -12.09 1.50 -10.00
CA LEU A 225 -12.06 1.03 -11.37
C LEU A 225 -13.00 -0.16 -11.45
N TYR A 226 -14.07 0.00 -12.23
CA TYR A 226 -15.06 -1.05 -12.48
C TYR A 226 -14.49 -2.11 -13.42
#